data_75ee5b2fc0e5394ce815e67cd186292c
#
_entry.id   75ee5b2fc0e5394ce815e67cd186292c
#
_cell.length_a   1.000
_cell.length_b   1.000
_cell.length_c   1.000
_cell.angle_alpha   90.00
_cell.angle_beta   90.00
_cell.angle_gamma   90.00
#
_symmetry.space_group_name_H-M   'P 1'
#
loop_
_entity.id
_entity.type
_entity.pdbx_description
1 polymer ?
#
loop_
_entity_poly.entity_id
_entity_poly.type
_entity_poly.pdbx_seq_one_letter_code
_entity_poly.pdbx_strand_id
1 'polypeptide(L)'
;MLTEIPETIQTPAKPQSIWKIFVVFLLGALCFLVTQILTRVPLLGWLEKQTKFLLWAMSYPLFTGILIAMSAGISEESGRFAFKSLAIKPTKSQFWEPVVFGLGHGLCEAVWLLSPIWAMAGLLEPGQIVLAVVERLIAIAMHIGFSVMVWNGFQLDQRLRYLFLTILAHGLVNALIPLAGKFGLG
;
A
#
# COMPACT_ATOMS: atom_id res chain seq x y z
N MET A 1 4.07 -57.42 9.16
CA MET A 1 5.25 -56.55 9.14
C MET A 1 4.70 -55.11 8.94
N LEU A 2 4.41 -54.44 10.08
CA LEU A 2 3.88 -53.06 10.06
C LEU A 2 5.09 -52.13 9.94
N THR A 3 5.19 -51.42 8.80
CA THR A 3 6.21 -50.38 8.59
C THR A 3 5.85 -49.17 9.45
N GLU A 4 6.66 -48.95 10.48
CA GLU A 4 6.61 -47.74 11.30
C GLU A 4 6.87 -46.50 10.38
N ILE A 5 5.91 -45.59 10.31
CA ILE A 5 6.08 -44.29 9.70
C ILE A 5 6.93 -43.45 10.66
N PRO A 6 8.10 -42.94 10.27
CA PRO A 6 8.89 -42.11 11.15
C PRO A 6 8.13 -40.83 11.45
N GLU A 7 7.70 -40.63 12.70
CA GLU A 7 7.24 -39.33 13.20
C GLU A 7 8.38 -38.34 13.03
N THR A 8 8.31 -37.52 11.99
CA THR A 8 9.14 -36.32 11.86
C THR A 8 8.76 -35.38 12.99
N ILE A 9 9.50 -35.39 14.07
CA ILE A 9 9.41 -34.42 15.17
C ILE A 9 9.65 -33.05 14.55
N GLN A 10 8.58 -32.33 14.27
CA GLN A 10 8.67 -30.92 13.87
C GLN A 10 9.20 -30.15 15.07
N THR A 11 10.48 -29.81 15.02
CA THR A 11 11.04 -28.86 16.00
C THR A 11 10.20 -27.61 16.03
N PRO A 12 9.70 -27.16 17.21
CA PRO A 12 8.88 -25.97 17.32
C PRO A 12 9.64 -24.78 16.72
N ALA A 13 8.99 -24.05 15.85
CA ALA A 13 9.56 -22.86 15.21
C ALA A 13 10.07 -21.91 16.30
N LYS A 14 11.34 -21.49 16.22
CA LYS A 14 11.91 -20.53 17.17
C LYS A 14 11.02 -19.29 17.26
N PRO A 15 10.69 -18.82 18.48
CA PRO A 15 9.88 -17.62 18.65
C PRO A 15 10.55 -16.44 17.92
N GLN A 16 9.74 -15.70 17.17
CA GLN A 16 10.22 -14.54 16.40
C GLN A 16 10.67 -13.45 17.37
N SER A 17 11.82 -12.82 17.08
CA SER A 17 12.25 -11.67 17.84
C SER A 17 11.27 -10.51 17.63
N ILE A 18 10.71 -9.98 18.70
CA ILE A 18 9.81 -8.82 18.67
C ILE A 18 10.47 -7.61 18.00
N TRP A 19 11.78 -7.49 18.14
CA TRP A 19 12.57 -6.47 17.47
C TRP A 19 12.49 -6.56 15.94
N LYS A 20 12.53 -7.80 15.40
CA LYS A 20 12.39 -8.00 13.95
C LYS A 20 11.00 -7.59 13.45
N ILE A 21 9.95 -7.90 14.21
CA ILE A 21 8.57 -7.47 13.90
C ILE A 21 8.50 -5.94 13.87
N PHE A 22 9.04 -5.28 14.87
CA PHE A 22 9.07 -3.82 14.95
C PHE A 22 9.82 -3.17 13.79
N VAL A 23 10.99 -3.70 13.43
CA VAL A 23 11.77 -3.20 12.28
C VAL A 23 11.00 -3.36 10.97
N VAL A 24 10.35 -4.50 10.72
CA VAL A 24 9.56 -4.73 9.50
C VAL A 24 8.36 -3.77 9.44
N PHE A 25 7.71 -3.50 10.56
CA PHE A 25 6.65 -2.50 10.68
C PHE A 25 7.15 -1.10 10.30
N LEU A 26 8.27 -0.68 10.86
CA LEU A 26 8.89 0.62 10.56
C LEU A 26 9.32 0.73 9.10
N LEU A 27 9.82 -0.34 8.49
CA LEU A 27 10.14 -0.36 7.06
C LEU A 27 8.89 -0.17 6.20
N GLY A 28 7.74 -0.72 6.61
CA GLY A 28 6.46 -0.46 5.96
C GLY A 28 6.03 1.01 6.04
N ALA A 29 6.07 1.60 7.23
CA ALA A 29 5.79 3.02 7.43
C ALA A 29 6.75 3.93 6.65
N LEU A 30 8.05 3.63 6.67
CA LEU A 30 9.07 4.36 5.93
C LEU A 30 8.85 4.25 4.41
N CYS A 31 8.40 3.09 3.92
CA CYS A 31 8.05 2.90 2.51
C CYS A 31 6.99 3.93 2.08
N PHE A 32 5.88 4.07 2.83
CA PHE A 32 4.86 5.09 2.55
C PHE A 32 5.45 6.50 2.56
N LEU A 33 6.21 6.87 3.59
CA LEU A 33 6.82 8.21 3.67
C LEU A 33 7.69 8.52 2.47
N VAL A 34 8.53 7.59 2.05
CA VAL A 34 9.44 7.78 0.91
C VAL A 34 8.66 7.87 -0.39
N THR A 35 7.76 6.93 -0.65
CA THR A 35 7.07 6.83 -1.95
C THR A 35 6.00 7.89 -2.15
N GLN A 36 5.27 8.24 -1.11
CA GLN A 36 4.20 9.25 -1.20
C GLN A 36 4.71 10.63 -0.80
N ILE A 37 5.15 10.79 0.43
CA ILE A 37 5.39 12.12 1.01
C ILE A 37 6.64 12.78 0.42
N LEU A 38 7.71 12.01 0.25
CA LEU A 38 8.99 12.56 -0.25
C LEU A 38 9.14 12.49 -1.76
N THR A 39 8.33 11.69 -2.46
CA THR A 39 8.48 11.51 -3.91
C THR A 39 7.23 11.94 -4.67
N ARG A 40 6.11 11.23 -4.51
CA ARG A 40 4.93 11.45 -5.34
C ARG A 40 4.22 12.78 -5.08
N VAL A 41 3.99 13.15 -3.83
CA VAL A 41 3.30 14.40 -3.48
C VAL A 41 4.07 15.63 -3.98
N PRO A 42 5.39 15.76 -3.79
CA PRO A 42 6.16 16.88 -4.36
C PRO A 42 6.15 16.90 -5.89
N LEU A 43 6.21 15.73 -6.54
CA LEU A 43 6.13 15.64 -8.00
C LEU A 43 4.79 16.12 -8.53
N LEU A 44 3.68 15.69 -7.92
CA LEU A 44 2.34 16.15 -8.29
C LEU A 44 2.19 17.65 -8.05
N GLY A 45 2.63 18.18 -6.91
CA GLY A 45 2.61 19.60 -6.62
C GLY A 45 3.49 20.42 -7.56
N TRP A 46 4.56 19.86 -8.12
CA TRP A 46 5.31 20.50 -9.20
C TRP A 46 4.56 20.47 -10.53
N LEU A 47 3.94 19.34 -10.89
CA LEU A 47 3.11 19.24 -12.11
C LEU A 47 1.93 20.21 -12.10
N GLU A 48 1.24 20.34 -10.98
CA GLU A 48 0.10 21.25 -10.81
C GLU A 48 0.46 22.73 -10.99
N LYS A 49 1.74 23.09 -10.85
CA LYS A 49 2.24 24.46 -11.14
C LYS A 49 2.51 24.68 -12.63
N GLN A 50 2.50 23.63 -13.47
CA GLN A 50 2.75 23.76 -14.89
C GLN A 50 1.45 24.13 -15.64
N THR A 51 1.42 25.30 -16.28
CA THR A 51 0.23 25.78 -17.01
C THR A 51 -0.28 24.77 -18.03
N LYS A 52 0.63 24.09 -18.75
CA LYS A 52 0.24 23.08 -19.74
C LYS A 52 -0.48 21.89 -19.11
N PHE A 53 0.01 21.43 -17.95
CA PHE A 53 -0.62 20.33 -17.20
C PHE A 53 -1.99 20.75 -16.68
N LEU A 54 -2.09 21.97 -16.13
CA LEU A 54 -3.36 22.50 -15.61
C LEU A 54 -4.42 22.62 -16.71
N LEU A 55 -4.08 23.18 -17.86
CA LEU A 55 -5.00 23.30 -19.00
C LEU A 55 -5.45 21.92 -19.49
N TRP A 56 -4.53 20.96 -19.56
CA TRP A 56 -4.85 19.59 -19.94
C TRP A 56 -5.74 18.90 -18.90
N ALA A 57 -5.47 19.08 -17.63
CA ALA A 57 -6.28 18.52 -16.54
C ALA A 57 -7.71 19.07 -16.51
N MET A 58 -7.87 20.38 -16.81
CA MET A 58 -9.19 21.00 -16.95
C MET A 58 -9.95 20.49 -18.18
N SER A 59 -9.24 20.18 -19.28
CA SER A 59 -9.86 19.64 -20.51
C SER A 59 -10.27 18.17 -20.38
N TYR A 60 -9.54 17.39 -19.58
CA TYR A 60 -9.74 15.96 -19.42
C TYR A 60 -9.74 15.53 -17.94
N PRO A 61 -10.67 16.02 -17.10
CA PRO A 61 -10.58 15.86 -15.65
C PRO A 61 -10.64 14.40 -15.20
N LEU A 62 -11.51 13.57 -15.79
CA LEU A 62 -11.61 12.17 -15.44
C LEU A 62 -10.34 11.39 -15.79
N PHE A 63 -9.80 11.63 -17.00
CA PHE A 63 -8.58 10.95 -17.43
C PHE A 63 -7.38 11.34 -16.56
N THR A 64 -7.28 12.62 -16.21
CA THR A 64 -6.27 13.12 -15.25
C THR A 64 -6.42 12.45 -13.89
N GLY A 65 -7.65 12.40 -13.37
CA GLY A 65 -7.93 11.74 -12.09
C GLY A 65 -7.49 10.26 -12.10
N ILE A 66 -7.77 9.52 -13.17
CA ILE A 66 -7.34 8.13 -13.33
C ILE A 66 -5.80 8.03 -13.39
N LEU A 67 -5.13 8.90 -14.14
CA LEU A 67 -3.66 8.88 -14.20
C LEU A 67 -3.02 9.20 -12.85
N ILE A 68 -3.56 10.15 -12.11
CA ILE A 68 -3.11 10.49 -10.75
C ILE A 68 -3.34 9.28 -9.82
N ALA A 69 -4.49 8.62 -9.91
CA ALA A 69 -4.78 7.42 -9.15
C ALA A 69 -3.82 6.26 -9.48
N MET A 70 -3.57 5.99 -10.76
CA MET A 70 -2.62 4.98 -11.21
C MET A 70 -1.18 5.29 -10.76
N SER A 71 -0.80 6.57 -10.70
CA SER A 71 0.53 6.97 -10.24
C SER A 71 0.79 6.60 -8.77
N ALA A 72 -0.24 6.48 -7.93
CA ALA A 72 -0.11 5.99 -6.57
C ALA A 72 0.33 4.52 -6.56
N GLY A 73 -0.37 3.67 -7.31
CA GLY A 73 0.01 2.26 -7.46
C GLY A 73 1.44 2.10 -7.99
N ILE A 74 1.84 2.88 -9.00
CA ILE A 74 3.21 2.85 -9.52
C ILE A 74 4.23 3.21 -8.44
N SER A 75 4.03 4.32 -7.74
CA SER A 75 4.97 4.82 -6.74
C SER A 75 5.11 3.86 -5.55
N GLU A 76 3.98 3.47 -4.98
CA GLU A 76 3.97 2.68 -3.74
C GLU A 76 4.39 1.23 -3.96
N GLU A 77 3.91 0.59 -5.03
CA GLU A 77 4.25 -0.81 -5.28
C GLU A 77 5.68 -0.97 -5.76
N SER A 78 6.20 -0.01 -6.54
CA SER A 78 7.63 0.02 -6.88
C SER A 78 8.50 0.23 -5.64
N GLY A 79 8.09 1.10 -4.72
CA GLY A 79 8.75 1.28 -3.44
C GLY A 79 8.71 0.01 -2.58
N ARG A 80 7.53 -0.61 -2.43
CA ARG A 80 7.34 -1.88 -1.71
C ARG A 80 8.25 -2.97 -2.26
N PHE A 81 8.33 -3.09 -3.58
CA PHE A 81 9.24 -4.01 -4.26
C PHE A 81 10.71 -3.71 -3.96
N ALA A 82 11.11 -2.43 -3.98
CA ALA A 82 12.47 -2.01 -3.66
C ALA A 82 12.82 -2.31 -2.20
N PHE A 83 11.95 -1.98 -1.24
CA PHE A 83 12.14 -2.28 0.17
C PHE A 83 12.27 -3.79 0.42
N LYS A 84 11.43 -4.60 -0.25
CA LYS A 84 11.53 -6.07 -0.17
C LYS A 84 12.86 -6.56 -0.73
N SER A 85 13.31 -6.01 -1.86
CA SER A 85 14.54 -6.44 -2.52
C SER A 85 15.80 -6.07 -1.76
N LEU A 86 15.83 -4.87 -1.15
CA LEU A 86 17.03 -4.28 -0.60
C LEU A 86 17.16 -4.45 0.92
N ALA A 87 16.06 -4.28 1.66
CA ALA A 87 16.07 -4.27 3.12
C ALA A 87 15.63 -5.60 3.75
N ILE A 88 14.71 -6.32 3.10
CA ILE A 88 14.16 -7.58 3.62
C ILE A 88 14.62 -8.71 2.70
N LYS A 89 15.62 -9.48 3.13
CA LYS A 89 16.27 -10.54 2.31
C LYS A 89 15.26 -11.37 1.51
N PRO A 90 15.44 -11.51 0.17
CA PRO A 90 14.43 -12.06 -0.73
C PRO A 90 14.09 -13.54 -0.51
N THR A 91 15.05 -14.35 -0.05
CA THR A 91 15.02 -15.80 -0.23
C THR A 91 14.43 -16.61 0.93
N LYS A 92 14.14 -16.00 2.08
CA LYS A 92 13.58 -16.68 3.26
C LYS A 92 12.60 -15.79 4.01
N SER A 93 11.54 -15.38 3.32
CA SER A 93 10.48 -14.58 3.93
C SER A 93 9.57 -15.46 4.77
N GLN A 94 9.22 -14.98 5.94
CA GLN A 94 8.23 -15.60 6.79
C GLN A 94 6.85 -15.01 6.49
N PHE A 95 5.80 -15.80 6.66
CA PHE A 95 4.42 -15.43 6.36
C PHE A 95 3.98 -14.10 7.01
N TRP A 96 4.45 -13.82 8.21
CA TRP A 96 4.08 -12.59 8.95
C TRP A 96 4.74 -11.31 8.41
N GLU A 97 5.89 -11.41 7.70
CA GLU A 97 6.63 -10.24 7.22
C GLU A 97 5.79 -9.32 6.31
N PRO A 98 5.12 -9.82 5.24
CA PRO A 98 4.29 -8.96 4.40
C PRO A 98 3.08 -8.40 5.15
N VAL A 99 2.51 -9.14 6.09
CA VAL A 99 1.38 -8.67 6.92
C VAL A 99 1.80 -7.48 7.77
N VAL A 100 2.92 -7.60 8.48
CA VAL A 100 3.44 -6.54 9.35
C VAL A 100 3.92 -5.34 8.55
N PHE A 101 4.58 -5.58 7.40
CA PHE A 101 5.00 -4.50 6.51
C PHE A 101 3.80 -3.73 5.95
N GLY A 102 2.79 -4.44 5.43
CA GLY A 102 1.56 -3.84 4.91
C GLY A 102 0.78 -3.07 5.98
N LEU A 103 0.76 -3.59 7.20
CA LEU A 103 0.15 -2.91 8.35
C LEU A 103 0.90 -1.60 8.67
N GLY A 104 2.23 -1.61 8.70
CA GLY A 104 3.03 -0.40 8.92
C GLY A 104 2.81 0.65 7.85
N HIS A 105 2.77 0.25 6.57
CA HIS A 105 2.49 1.12 5.43
C HIS A 105 1.09 1.73 5.54
N GLY A 106 0.05 0.89 5.63
CA GLY A 106 -1.34 1.34 5.66
C GLY A 106 -1.71 2.17 6.90
N LEU A 107 -1.15 1.87 8.08
CA LEU A 107 -1.35 2.71 9.27
C LEU A 107 -0.70 4.08 9.12
N CYS A 108 0.51 4.15 8.56
CA CYS A 108 1.17 5.43 8.31
C CYS A 108 0.37 6.30 7.33
N GLU A 109 -0.15 5.71 6.25
CA GLU A 109 -1.06 6.38 5.33
C GLU A 109 -2.35 6.83 6.01
N ALA A 110 -2.98 5.95 6.80
CA ALA A 110 -4.23 6.27 7.50
C ALA A 110 -4.05 7.46 8.44
N VAL A 111 -2.96 7.50 9.22
CA VAL A 111 -2.64 8.64 10.10
C VAL A 111 -2.45 9.91 9.28
N TRP A 112 -1.72 9.85 8.16
CA TRP A 112 -1.51 10.99 7.28
C TRP A 112 -2.82 11.55 6.72
N LEU A 113 -3.67 10.69 6.17
CA LEU A 113 -4.92 11.09 5.51
C LEU A 113 -6.03 11.47 6.50
N LEU A 114 -6.05 10.88 7.71
CA LEU A 114 -7.02 11.26 8.74
C LEU A 114 -6.60 12.52 9.50
N SER A 115 -5.34 12.95 9.46
CA SER A 115 -4.88 14.11 10.22
C SER A 115 -5.64 15.41 9.91
N PRO A 116 -5.96 15.78 8.64
CA PRO A 116 -6.79 16.94 8.34
C PRO A 116 -8.24 16.77 8.80
N ILE A 117 -8.78 15.53 8.70
CA ILE A 117 -10.15 15.22 9.12
C ILE A 117 -10.30 15.42 10.63
N TRP A 118 -9.33 14.97 11.42
CA TRP A 118 -9.33 15.19 12.87
C TRP A 118 -9.20 16.67 13.22
N ALA A 119 -8.38 17.43 12.49
CA ALA A 119 -8.24 18.87 12.69
C ALA A 119 -9.55 19.64 12.42
N MET A 120 -10.42 19.10 11.56
CA MET A 120 -11.68 19.68 11.15
C MET A 120 -12.91 18.96 11.76
N ALA A 121 -12.73 18.05 12.69
CA ALA A 121 -13.79 17.16 13.19
C ALA A 121 -15.03 17.91 13.75
N GLY A 122 -14.82 19.10 14.33
CA GLY A 122 -15.93 19.94 14.81
C GLY A 122 -16.78 20.59 13.70
N LEU A 123 -16.35 20.52 12.44
CA LEU A 123 -17.03 21.08 11.28
C LEU A 123 -17.66 19.99 10.37
N LEU A 124 -17.38 18.73 10.64
CA LEU A 124 -17.83 17.60 9.83
C LEU A 124 -19.02 16.89 10.47
N GLU A 125 -19.91 16.37 9.63
CA GLU A 125 -20.99 15.52 10.07
C GLU A 125 -20.42 14.17 10.58
N PRO A 126 -20.97 13.59 11.67
CA PRO A 126 -20.49 12.34 12.24
C PRO A 126 -20.36 11.20 11.21
N GLY A 127 -21.29 11.12 10.25
CA GLY A 127 -21.28 10.14 9.18
C GLY A 127 -20.06 10.24 8.26
N GLN A 128 -19.58 11.46 7.99
CA GLN A 128 -18.37 11.68 7.17
C GLN A 128 -17.12 11.18 7.89
N ILE A 129 -17.03 11.39 9.21
CA ILE A 129 -15.91 10.89 10.01
C ILE A 129 -15.91 9.35 10.02
N VAL A 130 -17.08 8.73 10.25
CA VAL A 130 -17.22 7.27 10.25
C VAL A 130 -16.83 6.70 8.88
N LEU A 131 -17.31 7.29 7.79
CA LEU A 131 -16.99 6.84 6.44
C LEU A 131 -15.46 6.92 6.18
N ALA A 132 -14.82 8.02 6.55
CA ALA A 132 -13.39 8.20 6.39
C ALA A 132 -12.59 7.15 7.18
N VAL A 133 -13.00 6.81 8.42
CA VAL A 133 -12.35 5.78 9.21
C VAL A 133 -12.54 4.40 8.58
N VAL A 134 -13.75 4.05 8.13
CA VAL A 134 -14.03 2.77 7.47
C VAL A 134 -13.21 2.62 6.20
N GLU A 135 -13.13 3.66 5.38
CA GLU A 135 -12.31 3.68 4.18
C GLU A 135 -10.83 3.40 4.50
N ARG A 136 -10.28 4.00 5.57
CA ARG A 136 -8.89 3.74 5.99
C ARG A 136 -8.67 2.33 6.51
N LEU A 137 -9.64 1.74 7.19
CA LEU A 137 -9.55 0.33 7.61
C LEU A 137 -9.50 -0.61 6.40
N ILE A 138 -10.30 -0.34 5.38
CA ILE A 138 -10.26 -1.07 4.11
C ILE A 138 -8.91 -0.88 3.42
N ALA A 139 -8.39 0.35 3.34
CA ALA A 139 -7.10 0.64 2.75
C ALA A 139 -5.96 -0.10 3.46
N ILE A 140 -5.95 -0.14 4.79
CA ILE A 140 -4.96 -0.93 5.56
C ILE A 140 -5.01 -2.40 5.16
N ALA A 141 -6.20 -3.00 5.09
CA ALA A 141 -6.36 -4.39 4.68
C ALA A 141 -5.82 -4.63 3.25
N MET A 142 -6.04 -3.68 2.34
CA MET A 142 -5.53 -3.75 0.98
C MET A 142 -4.00 -3.65 0.93
N HIS A 143 -3.38 -2.77 1.72
CA HIS A 143 -1.91 -2.67 1.79
C HIS A 143 -1.27 -3.96 2.32
N ILE A 144 -1.94 -4.66 3.25
CA ILE A 144 -1.53 -6.00 3.67
C ILE A 144 -1.59 -6.97 2.48
N GLY A 145 -2.71 -6.98 1.73
CA GLY A 145 -2.90 -7.81 0.55
C GLY A 145 -1.84 -7.56 -0.54
N PHE A 146 -1.56 -6.29 -0.87
CA PHE A 146 -0.52 -5.91 -1.83
C PHE A 146 0.86 -6.34 -1.38
N SER A 147 1.17 -6.23 -0.09
CA SER A 147 2.44 -6.72 0.45
C SER A 147 2.55 -8.24 0.29
N VAL A 148 1.49 -9.00 0.59
CA VAL A 148 1.46 -10.46 0.39
C VAL A 148 1.67 -10.80 -1.09
N MET A 149 1.02 -10.08 -2.01
CA MET A 149 1.20 -10.30 -3.45
C MET A 149 2.66 -10.07 -3.88
N VAL A 150 3.28 -8.96 -3.48
CA VAL A 150 4.69 -8.68 -3.81
C VAL A 150 5.61 -9.77 -3.25
N TRP A 151 5.43 -10.18 -1.98
CA TRP A 151 6.23 -11.26 -1.36
C TRP A 151 6.09 -12.59 -2.08
N ASN A 152 4.87 -12.95 -2.51
CA ASN A 152 4.63 -14.15 -3.31
C ASN A 152 5.39 -14.11 -4.64
N GLY A 153 5.50 -12.94 -5.27
CA GLY A 153 6.32 -12.78 -6.47
C GLY A 153 7.79 -13.16 -6.27
N PHE A 154 8.36 -12.84 -5.09
CA PHE A 154 9.72 -13.26 -4.73
C PHE A 154 9.84 -14.75 -4.41
N GLN A 155 8.83 -15.33 -3.76
CA GLN A 155 8.83 -16.75 -3.41
C GLN A 155 8.66 -17.66 -4.64
N LEU A 156 7.85 -17.22 -5.61
CA LEU A 156 7.55 -17.97 -6.84
C LEU A 156 8.51 -17.66 -7.99
N ASP A 157 9.53 -16.83 -7.76
CA ASP A 157 10.45 -16.29 -8.77
C ASP A 157 9.77 -15.61 -9.97
N GLN A 158 8.61 -14.98 -9.70
CA GLN A 158 7.80 -14.24 -10.67
C GLN A 158 7.69 -12.74 -10.28
N ARG A 159 8.78 -12.15 -9.83
CA ARG A 159 8.84 -10.84 -9.18
C ARG A 159 8.18 -9.72 -9.99
N LEU A 160 8.56 -9.59 -11.27
CA LEU A 160 8.04 -8.52 -12.14
C LEU A 160 6.57 -8.72 -12.49
N ARG A 161 6.12 -9.96 -12.66
CA ARG A 161 4.71 -10.26 -12.89
C ARG A 161 3.83 -9.82 -11.71
N TYR A 162 4.23 -10.17 -10.49
CA TYR A 162 3.49 -9.79 -9.29
C TYR A 162 3.59 -8.29 -9.01
N LEU A 163 4.73 -7.65 -9.29
CA LEU A 163 4.84 -6.19 -9.23
C LEU A 163 3.83 -5.51 -10.18
N PHE A 164 3.77 -5.96 -11.44
CA PHE A 164 2.83 -5.40 -12.41
C PHE A 164 1.37 -5.60 -11.97
N LEU A 165 1.03 -6.79 -11.48
CA LEU A 165 -0.32 -7.09 -11.00
C LEU A 165 -0.70 -6.24 -9.78
N THR A 166 0.22 -6.01 -8.84
CA THR A 166 -0.03 -5.14 -7.68
C THR A 166 -0.16 -3.68 -8.07
N ILE A 167 0.68 -3.16 -8.96
CA ILE A 167 0.55 -1.81 -9.51
C ILE A 167 -0.82 -1.62 -10.15
N LEU A 168 -1.23 -2.57 -10.98
CA LEU A 168 -2.53 -2.51 -11.66
C LEU A 168 -3.68 -2.57 -10.67
N ALA A 169 -3.67 -3.53 -9.73
CA ALA A 169 -4.73 -3.68 -8.73
C ALA A 169 -4.85 -2.44 -7.84
N HIS A 170 -3.73 -1.93 -7.34
CA HIS A 170 -3.70 -0.73 -6.50
C HIS A 170 -4.19 0.51 -7.28
N GLY A 171 -3.67 0.73 -8.48
CA GLY A 171 -4.08 1.86 -9.33
C GLY A 171 -5.56 1.81 -9.70
N LEU A 172 -6.11 0.63 -10.02
CA LEU A 172 -7.53 0.45 -10.34
C LEU A 172 -8.43 0.75 -9.14
N VAL A 173 -8.06 0.30 -7.94
CA VAL A 173 -8.81 0.63 -6.74
C VAL A 173 -8.86 2.13 -6.51
N ASN A 174 -7.72 2.81 -6.59
CA ASN A 174 -7.68 4.26 -6.45
C ASN A 174 -8.45 4.98 -7.58
N ALA A 175 -8.49 4.42 -8.78
CA ALA A 175 -9.26 4.96 -9.90
C ALA A 175 -10.79 4.89 -9.71
N LEU A 176 -11.27 4.08 -8.76
CA LEU A 176 -12.69 4.10 -8.39
C LEU A 176 -13.14 5.45 -7.83
N ILE A 177 -12.26 6.20 -7.18
CA ILE A 177 -12.56 7.52 -6.58
C ILE A 177 -12.99 8.52 -7.67
N PRO A 178 -12.15 8.84 -8.70
CA PRO A 178 -12.57 9.77 -9.75
C PRO A 178 -13.72 9.22 -10.61
N LEU A 179 -13.87 7.90 -10.73
CA LEU A 179 -15.02 7.29 -11.40
C LEU A 179 -16.30 7.49 -10.61
N ALA A 180 -16.30 7.24 -9.29
CA ALA A 180 -17.46 7.47 -8.43
C ALA A 180 -17.90 8.94 -8.47
N GLY A 181 -16.95 9.88 -8.38
CA GLY A 181 -17.25 11.31 -8.50
C GLY A 181 -17.93 11.69 -9.82
N LYS A 182 -17.54 11.07 -10.96
CA LYS A 182 -18.20 11.29 -12.26
C LYS A 182 -19.67 10.88 -12.26
N PHE A 183 -20.02 9.82 -11.53
CA PHE A 183 -21.39 9.27 -11.46
C PHE A 183 -22.20 9.82 -10.27
N GLY A 184 -21.68 10.82 -9.53
CA GLY A 184 -22.35 11.40 -8.36
C GLY A 184 -22.48 10.46 -7.18
N LEU A 185 -21.58 9.48 -7.08
CA LEU A 185 -21.54 8.49 -5.99
C LEU A 185 -20.50 8.87 -4.91
N GLY A 186 -20.01 10.08 -4.91
CA GLY A 186 -18.99 10.58 -3.96
C GLY A 186 -19.48 11.75 -3.14
#